data_925165df5e9c3311864ae39dd7429a68
#
_entry.id   925165df5e9c3311864ae39dd7429a68
#
_cell.length_a   1.000
_cell.length_b   1.000
_cell.length_c   1.000
_cell.angle_alpha   90.00
_cell.angle_beta   90.00
_cell.angle_gamma   90.00
#
_symmetry.space_group_name_H-M   'P 1'
#
loop_
_entity.id
_entity.type
_entity.pdbx_description
1 polymer ?
#
loop_
_entity_poly.entity_id
_entity_poly.type
_entity_poly.pdbx_seq_one_letter_code
_entity_poly.pdbx_strand_id
1 'polypeptide(L)'
;MSEKLIPFFLECGGLPPLCYLRYLAIQSVRVIVTTAVIKRRQVAALQSFPYHPNMTRTWKIRDGALTIGERTLVMGILNVTPDSFSDGGQFFSLEKAIDQGKRMFDEGADIIDVGGESTRPGNAGPVSAAEETERVVPVVEALSKALAIPLSIDTTKSEVAKAAIDAGAAIVNDVSALRFDFYVADATAQAGAGLILMHSRGTPATMHRLPPVADIMHEVTTSLSASIKMAERRGVKRETIVIDPGIGFGKSQEQNLELIENLDQLRTIFPDLPILVGTSRKSFIGRILADEAGNPAPPDRRMYGSMASLAAAVMKGANIVRVHDVRAAVETVRIIDAIRTNSQNPA
;
A
#
# COMPACT_ATOMS: atom_id res chain seq x y z
N MET A 1 -38.53 -13.03 -11.97
CA MET A 1 -38.77 -11.82 -12.77
C MET A 1 -38.96 -12.21 -14.26
N SER A 2 -39.78 -13.22 -14.56
CA SER A 2 -39.95 -13.74 -15.92
C SER A 2 -41.39 -13.84 -16.41
N GLU A 3 -42.35 -13.26 -15.70
CA GLU A 3 -43.76 -13.41 -16.06
C GLU A 3 -44.46 -12.17 -16.65
N LYS A 4 -43.76 -11.09 -16.91
CA LYS A 4 -44.36 -9.85 -17.47
C LYS A 4 -43.96 -9.54 -18.93
N LEU A 5 -43.27 -10.42 -19.62
CA LEU A 5 -42.85 -10.23 -21.02
C LEU A 5 -43.71 -10.96 -22.08
N ILE A 6 -44.60 -11.84 -21.64
CA ILE A 6 -45.38 -12.67 -22.57
C ILE A 6 -46.65 -11.97 -23.15
N PRO A 7 -47.32 -11.01 -22.48
CA PRO A 7 -48.48 -10.38 -23.08
C PRO A 7 -48.19 -9.39 -24.22
N PHE A 8 -46.97 -8.87 -24.31
CA PHE A 8 -46.64 -7.81 -25.28
C PHE A 8 -46.40 -8.31 -26.70
N PHE A 9 -46.17 -9.62 -26.86
CA PHE A 9 -45.90 -10.24 -28.17
C PHE A 9 -47.16 -10.51 -29.00
N LEU A 10 -48.33 -10.47 -28.39
CA LEU A 10 -49.58 -10.78 -29.07
C LEU A 10 -50.34 -9.54 -29.63
N GLU A 11 -49.98 -8.32 -29.18
CA GLU A 11 -50.62 -7.08 -29.66
C GLU A 11 -49.86 -6.35 -30.78
N CYS A 12 -48.59 -6.68 -31.01
CA CYS A 12 -47.82 -6.10 -32.11
C CYS A 12 -47.84 -7.02 -33.33
N GLY A 13 -48.99 -7.17 -33.95
CA GLY A 13 -49.15 -7.92 -35.20
C GLY A 13 -48.21 -7.37 -36.29
N GLY A 14 -47.19 -8.16 -36.67
CA GLY A 14 -46.54 -8.03 -37.94
C GLY A 14 -45.46 -6.95 -38.12
N LEU A 15 -44.80 -6.48 -37.08
CA LEU A 15 -43.61 -5.60 -37.26
C LEU A 15 -42.39 -6.41 -37.74
N PRO A 16 -41.70 -5.97 -38.81
CA PRO A 16 -40.58 -6.69 -39.37
C PRO A 16 -39.38 -6.72 -38.37
N PRO A 17 -38.53 -7.75 -38.44
CA PRO A 17 -37.38 -7.95 -37.55
C PRO A 17 -36.43 -6.74 -37.37
N LEU A 18 -36.39 -5.88 -38.38
CA LEU A 18 -35.62 -4.64 -38.41
C LEU A 18 -36.05 -3.60 -37.37
N CYS A 19 -37.33 -3.55 -36.99
CA CYS A 19 -37.82 -2.61 -35.97
C CYS A 19 -37.40 -3.03 -34.57
N TYR A 20 -37.34 -4.33 -34.30
CA TYR A 20 -36.90 -4.87 -33.00
C TYR A 20 -35.38 -4.65 -32.79
N LEU A 21 -34.60 -4.87 -33.85
CA LEU A 21 -33.15 -4.59 -33.82
C LEU A 21 -32.84 -3.09 -33.64
N ARG A 22 -33.62 -2.21 -34.26
CA ARG A 22 -33.52 -0.74 -34.02
C ARG A 22 -33.88 -0.35 -32.62
N TYR A 23 -34.94 -0.93 -32.01
CA TYR A 23 -35.32 -0.66 -30.63
C TYR A 23 -34.25 -1.11 -29.65
N LEU A 24 -33.68 -2.30 -29.79
CA LEU A 24 -32.58 -2.82 -29.00
C LEU A 24 -31.30 -1.98 -29.15
N ALA A 25 -30.99 -1.57 -30.39
CA ALA A 25 -29.86 -0.68 -30.67
C ALA A 25 -30.01 0.69 -30.00
N ILE A 26 -31.22 1.28 -30.03
CA ILE A 26 -31.49 2.57 -29.34
C ILE A 26 -31.39 2.44 -27.82
N GLN A 27 -31.89 1.34 -27.24
CA GLN A 27 -31.76 1.08 -25.80
C GLN A 27 -30.28 0.85 -25.40
N SER A 28 -29.52 0.10 -26.18
CA SER A 28 -28.09 -0.12 -25.95
C SER A 28 -27.28 1.17 -26.07
N VAL A 29 -27.55 2.02 -27.06
CA VAL A 29 -26.93 3.34 -27.21
C VAL A 29 -27.30 4.26 -26.06
N ARG A 30 -28.57 4.27 -25.61
CA ARG A 30 -28.99 5.05 -24.43
C ARG A 30 -28.25 4.62 -23.16
N VAL A 31 -28.12 3.32 -22.90
CA VAL A 31 -27.38 2.80 -21.73
C VAL A 31 -25.90 3.20 -21.83
N ILE A 32 -25.27 3.03 -22.99
CA ILE A 32 -23.85 3.40 -23.21
C ILE A 32 -23.65 4.91 -23.04
N VAL A 33 -24.52 5.73 -23.64
CA VAL A 33 -24.43 7.21 -23.54
C VAL A 33 -24.68 7.67 -22.09
N THR A 34 -25.66 7.09 -21.39
CA THR A 34 -25.93 7.42 -19.99
C THR A 34 -24.76 7.04 -19.09
N THR A 35 -24.17 5.85 -19.29
CA THR A 35 -22.99 5.41 -18.53
C THR A 35 -21.76 6.28 -18.84
N ALA A 36 -21.55 6.66 -20.11
CA ALA A 36 -20.46 7.56 -20.51
C ALA A 36 -20.66 8.98 -19.95
N VAL A 37 -21.88 9.50 -19.91
CA VAL A 37 -22.20 10.81 -19.35
C VAL A 37 -22.05 10.81 -17.82
N ILE A 38 -22.45 9.72 -17.15
CA ILE A 38 -22.25 9.55 -15.70
C ILE A 38 -20.74 9.48 -15.41
N LYS A 39 -19.96 8.67 -16.15
CA LYS A 39 -18.49 8.64 -16.02
C LYS A 39 -17.86 10.00 -16.28
N ARG A 40 -18.26 10.72 -17.34
CA ARG A 40 -17.75 12.08 -17.62
C ARG A 40 -18.13 13.10 -16.54
N ARG A 41 -19.35 13.04 -15.98
CA ARG A 41 -19.77 13.91 -14.88
C ARG A 41 -19.04 13.58 -13.58
N GLN A 42 -18.80 12.32 -13.28
CA GLN A 42 -17.98 11.89 -12.15
C GLN A 42 -16.51 12.33 -12.31
N VAL A 43 -15.91 12.18 -13.49
CA VAL A 43 -14.56 12.66 -13.79
C VAL A 43 -14.48 14.19 -13.75
N ALA A 44 -15.48 14.90 -14.27
CA ALA A 44 -15.53 16.37 -14.21
C ALA A 44 -15.75 16.90 -12.77
N ALA A 45 -16.56 16.21 -11.96
CA ALA A 45 -16.70 16.51 -10.53
C ALA A 45 -15.42 16.22 -9.73
N LEU A 46 -14.64 15.21 -10.14
CA LEU A 46 -13.34 14.88 -9.58
C LEU A 46 -12.25 15.90 -9.98
N GLN A 47 -12.38 16.54 -11.15
CA GLN A 47 -11.46 17.60 -11.62
C GLN A 47 -11.69 18.98 -10.97
N SER A 48 -12.78 19.16 -10.24
CA SER A 48 -13.14 20.46 -9.62
C SER A 48 -12.60 20.67 -8.19
N PHE A 49 -11.93 19.68 -7.61
CA PHE A 49 -11.17 19.90 -6.38
C PHE A 49 -9.75 20.32 -6.74
N PRO A 50 -9.35 21.57 -6.45
CA PRO A 50 -7.96 21.99 -6.66
C PRO A 50 -7.08 21.07 -5.82
N TYR A 51 -6.18 20.35 -6.48
CA TYR A 51 -5.10 19.64 -5.83
C TYR A 51 -4.26 20.65 -5.06
N HIS A 52 -4.40 20.70 -3.74
CA HIS A 52 -3.48 21.39 -2.87
C HIS A 52 -2.46 20.37 -2.34
N PRO A 53 -1.28 20.26 -2.96
CA PRO A 53 -0.26 19.31 -2.57
C PRO A 53 0.27 19.51 -1.15
N ASN A 54 0.03 20.68 -0.56
CA ASN A 54 0.56 21.12 0.73
C ASN A 54 -0.48 21.18 1.86
N MET A 55 -1.56 20.42 1.81
CA MET A 55 -2.35 20.26 3.04
C MET A 55 -1.54 19.45 4.04
N THR A 56 -0.83 20.17 4.91
CA THR A 56 -0.20 19.58 6.10
C THR A 56 -1.26 18.88 6.93
N ARG A 57 -1.01 17.63 7.25
CA ARG A 57 -1.88 16.77 8.04
C ARG A 57 -1.12 16.14 9.16
N THR A 58 -1.85 15.71 10.16
CA THR A 58 -1.28 14.99 11.28
C THR A 58 -1.72 13.53 11.18
N TRP A 59 -0.76 12.62 11.05
CA TRP A 59 -0.98 11.20 11.26
C TRP A 59 -0.72 10.87 12.72
N LYS A 60 -1.77 10.54 13.46
CA LYS A 60 -1.64 10.15 14.87
C LYS A 60 -1.14 8.72 14.97
N ILE A 61 -0.19 8.52 15.85
CA ILE A 61 0.40 7.24 16.19
C ILE A 61 0.39 7.11 17.72
N ARG A 62 0.77 5.94 18.25
CA ARG A 62 0.95 5.79 19.70
C ARG A 62 1.96 6.80 20.20
N ASP A 63 1.61 7.49 21.29
CA ASP A 63 2.48 8.44 22.01
C ASP A 63 2.98 9.64 21.18
N GLY A 64 2.31 9.96 20.05
CA GLY A 64 2.71 11.10 19.25
C GLY A 64 1.97 11.26 17.93
N ALA A 65 2.60 12.01 17.04
CA ALA A 65 2.07 12.26 15.70
C ALA A 65 3.21 12.57 14.71
N LEU A 66 2.97 12.27 13.44
CA LEU A 66 3.85 12.62 12.33
C LEU A 66 3.16 13.65 11.43
N THR A 67 3.92 14.66 11.03
CA THR A 67 3.46 15.66 10.06
C THR A 67 3.56 15.09 8.65
N ILE A 68 2.44 15.10 7.93
CA ILE A 68 2.32 14.59 6.56
C ILE A 68 2.07 15.75 5.60
N GLY A 69 2.76 15.79 4.48
CA GLY A 69 2.51 16.75 3.40
C GLY A 69 3.56 17.86 3.26
N GLU A 70 4.28 18.23 4.31
CA GLU A 70 5.41 19.17 4.22
C GLU A 70 6.57 18.59 3.43
N ARG A 71 6.86 17.32 3.70
CA ARG A 71 7.85 16.51 2.98
C ARG A 71 7.41 15.06 2.89
N THR A 72 8.09 14.31 2.07
CA THR A 72 7.92 12.85 1.99
C THR A 72 8.63 12.17 3.15
N LEU A 73 7.94 11.30 3.89
CA LEU A 73 8.54 10.49 4.95
C LEU A 73 9.18 9.23 4.40
N VAL A 74 10.30 8.83 4.97
CA VAL A 74 11.04 7.61 4.59
C VAL A 74 10.92 6.57 5.70
N MET A 75 10.31 5.42 5.36
CA MET A 75 10.18 4.25 6.23
C MET A 75 11.20 3.18 5.81
N GLY A 76 12.17 2.90 6.66
CA GLY A 76 13.20 1.88 6.44
C GLY A 76 12.69 0.47 6.74
N ILE A 77 12.97 -0.50 5.88
CA ILE A 77 12.58 -1.91 6.03
C ILE A 77 13.66 -2.66 6.81
N LEU A 78 13.34 -3.12 8.01
CA LEU A 78 14.21 -3.95 8.83
C LEU A 78 13.66 -5.38 8.93
N ASN A 79 14.17 -6.30 8.08
CA ASN A 79 13.77 -7.71 8.13
C ASN A 79 14.59 -8.46 9.17
N VAL A 80 13.89 -9.08 10.13
CA VAL A 80 14.46 -9.93 11.18
C VAL A 80 14.11 -11.38 10.88
N THR A 81 14.65 -11.88 9.76
CA THR A 81 14.44 -13.27 9.32
C THR A 81 15.76 -14.05 9.40
N PRO A 82 15.73 -15.38 9.61
CA PRO A 82 16.95 -16.21 9.67
C PRO A 82 17.88 -16.00 8.46
N ASP A 83 17.31 -15.86 7.27
CA ASP A 83 18.08 -15.64 6.02
C ASP A 83 18.75 -14.26 5.95
N SER A 84 18.25 -13.29 6.71
CA SER A 84 18.80 -11.92 6.69
C SER A 84 20.10 -11.81 7.48
N PHE A 85 20.41 -12.79 8.37
CA PHE A 85 21.53 -12.75 9.30
C PHE A 85 22.24 -14.08 9.48
N SER A 86 22.28 -14.95 8.49
CA SER A 86 22.56 -16.38 8.50
C SER A 86 23.90 -16.87 9.07
N ASP A 87 24.82 -16.00 9.47
CA ASP A 87 26.20 -16.39 9.76
C ASP A 87 26.58 -16.51 11.26
N GLY A 88 25.63 -16.51 12.23
CA GLY A 88 26.11 -16.45 13.61
C GLY A 88 25.18 -16.72 14.78
N GLY A 89 24.08 -17.45 14.65
CA GLY A 89 23.17 -17.77 15.77
C GLY A 89 22.27 -16.61 16.21
N GLN A 90 21.31 -16.86 17.15
CA GLN A 90 20.26 -15.92 17.52
C GLN A 90 20.77 -14.58 18.11
N PHE A 91 21.78 -14.62 18.97
CA PHE A 91 22.32 -13.39 19.58
C PHE A 91 23.03 -12.49 18.57
N PHE A 92 23.77 -13.07 17.64
CA PHE A 92 24.46 -12.32 16.60
C PHE A 92 23.50 -11.71 15.58
N SER A 93 22.34 -12.33 15.36
CA SER A 93 21.27 -11.77 14.53
C SER A 93 20.57 -10.58 15.16
N LEU A 94 20.38 -10.57 16.48
CA LEU A 94 19.77 -9.46 17.23
C LEU A 94 20.65 -8.22 17.20
N GLU A 95 21.95 -8.35 17.49
CA GLU A 95 22.88 -7.22 17.44
C GLU A 95 22.97 -6.61 16.04
N LYS A 96 23.07 -7.44 15.01
CA LYS A 96 23.06 -6.99 13.60
C LYS A 96 21.77 -6.24 13.23
N ALA A 97 20.60 -6.73 13.70
CA ALA A 97 19.32 -6.07 13.47
C ALA A 97 19.26 -4.70 14.15
N ILE A 98 19.74 -4.60 15.40
CA ILE A 98 19.81 -3.35 16.14
C ILE A 98 20.77 -2.36 15.44
N ASP A 99 21.95 -2.81 15.03
CA ASP A 99 22.92 -1.97 14.32
C ASP A 99 22.38 -1.52 12.96
N GLN A 100 21.66 -2.37 12.25
CA GLN A 100 20.99 -2.00 11.00
C GLN A 100 19.89 -0.94 11.25
N GLY A 101 19.10 -1.09 12.31
CA GLY A 101 18.09 -0.09 12.69
C GLY A 101 18.73 1.26 13.01
N LYS A 102 19.82 1.29 13.82
CA LYS A 102 20.58 2.51 14.10
C LYS A 102 21.13 3.16 12.84
N ARG A 103 21.70 2.36 11.94
CA ARG A 103 22.20 2.85 10.65
C ARG A 103 21.11 3.48 9.81
N MET A 104 19.91 2.88 9.73
CA MET A 104 18.77 3.47 9.03
C MET A 104 18.37 4.82 9.63
N PHE A 105 18.40 4.95 10.95
CA PHE A 105 18.17 6.23 11.64
C PHE A 105 19.23 7.27 11.25
N ASP A 106 20.51 6.92 11.30
CA ASP A 106 21.62 7.80 10.91
C ASP A 106 21.58 8.19 9.42
N GLU A 107 21.02 7.33 8.56
CA GLU A 107 20.77 7.58 7.15
C GLU A 107 19.56 8.48 6.90
N GLY A 108 18.76 8.80 7.93
CA GLY A 108 17.65 9.73 7.90
C GLY A 108 16.28 9.08 7.72
N ALA A 109 16.08 7.84 8.14
CA ALA A 109 14.75 7.25 8.22
C ALA A 109 13.87 8.01 9.23
N ASP A 110 12.61 8.23 8.89
CA ASP A 110 11.59 8.80 9.76
C ASP A 110 10.86 7.75 10.58
N ILE A 111 10.80 6.53 10.07
CA ILE A 111 10.15 5.35 10.66
C ILE A 111 11.02 4.14 10.35
N ILE A 112 11.12 3.19 11.26
CA ILE A 112 11.70 1.86 10.99
C ILE A 112 10.59 0.83 11.12
N ASP A 113 10.42 0.02 10.06
CA ASP A 113 9.40 -1.02 9.97
C ASP A 113 10.04 -2.39 10.15
N VAL A 114 9.78 -3.01 11.30
CA VAL A 114 10.39 -4.28 11.73
C VAL A 114 9.48 -5.42 11.30
N GLY A 115 10.01 -6.39 10.53
CA GLY A 115 9.26 -7.55 10.07
C GLY A 115 9.95 -8.86 10.39
N GLY A 116 9.21 -9.83 10.99
CA GLY A 116 9.70 -11.16 11.36
C GLY A 116 9.37 -12.27 10.36
N GLU A 117 8.49 -12.00 9.41
CA GLU A 117 8.08 -12.92 8.36
C GLU A 117 8.42 -12.37 6.96
N SER A 118 8.96 -13.20 6.11
CA SER A 118 9.28 -12.80 4.73
C SER A 118 8.11 -13.10 3.80
N THR A 119 7.63 -12.07 3.10
CA THR A 119 6.62 -12.22 2.04
C THR A 119 7.23 -12.50 0.66
N ARG A 120 8.55 -12.79 0.57
CA ARG A 120 9.23 -13.08 -0.70
C ARG A 120 8.80 -14.43 -1.25
N PRO A 121 8.65 -14.57 -2.60
CA PRO A 121 8.38 -15.87 -3.23
C PRO A 121 9.48 -16.88 -2.92
N GLY A 122 9.09 -18.12 -2.57
CA GLY A 122 10.02 -19.24 -2.37
C GLY A 122 10.64 -19.34 -0.97
N ASN A 123 10.31 -18.43 -0.06
CA ASN A 123 10.74 -18.55 1.35
C ASN A 123 9.92 -19.62 2.09
N ALA A 124 10.48 -20.08 3.22
CA ALA A 124 9.87 -21.07 4.12
C ALA A 124 8.42 -20.70 4.44
N GLY A 125 7.61 -21.72 4.72
CA GLY A 125 6.18 -21.59 4.98
C GLY A 125 5.80 -20.57 6.06
N PRO A 126 4.51 -20.42 6.37
CA PRO A 126 4.04 -19.40 7.30
C PRO A 126 4.71 -19.58 8.68
N VAL A 127 5.20 -18.48 9.23
CA VAL A 127 5.81 -18.40 10.56
C VAL A 127 4.69 -18.34 11.60
N SER A 128 4.82 -19.08 12.72
CA SER A 128 3.85 -19.00 13.82
C SER A 128 3.92 -17.63 14.52
N ALA A 129 2.83 -17.21 15.18
CA ALA A 129 2.83 -15.97 15.95
C ALA A 129 3.91 -15.98 17.07
N ALA A 130 4.10 -17.11 17.73
CA ALA A 130 5.12 -17.27 18.76
C ALA A 130 6.53 -17.05 18.20
N GLU A 131 6.86 -17.71 17.08
CA GLU A 131 8.18 -17.57 16.45
C GLU A 131 8.42 -16.16 15.90
N GLU A 132 7.40 -15.53 15.31
CA GLU A 132 7.50 -14.14 14.85
C GLU A 132 7.72 -13.18 16.02
N THR A 133 7.00 -13.38 17.13
CA THR A 133 7.17 -12.62 18.37
C THR A 133 8.59 -12.72 18.93
N GLU A 134 9.13 -13.95 19.00
CA GLU A 134 10.50 -14.19 19.46
C GLU A 134 11.56 -13.47 18.62
N ARG A 135 11.31 -13.30 17.31
CA ARG A 135 12.21 -12.58 16.40
C ARG A 135 12.14 -11.07 16.58
N VAL A 136 10.92 -10.51 16.63
CA VAL A 136 10.73 -9.06 16.48
C VAL A 136 10.74 -8.29 17.81
N VAL A 137 10.19 -8.86 18.88
CA VAL A 137 10.01 -8.16 20.16
C VAL A 137 11.34 -7.69 20.76
N PRO A 138 12.40 -8.50 20.82
CA PRO A 138 13.70 -8.03 21.35
C PRO A 138 14.30 -6.87 20.54
N VAL A 139 14.11 -6.88 19.22
CA VAL A 139 14.58 -5.81 18.31
C VAL A 139 13.79 -4.52 18.54
N VAL A 140 12.45 -4.62 18.60
CA VAL A 140 11.57 -3.47 18.87
C VAL A 140 11.89 -2.86 20.23
N GLU A 141 12.03 -3.68 21.28
CA GLU A 141 12.37 -3.20 22.63
C GLU A 141 13.72 -2.47 22.69
N ALA A 142 14.74 -3.01 22.03
CA ALA A 142 16.06 -2.40 22.00
C ALA A 142 16.07 -1.09 21.21
N LEU A 143 15.43 -1.06 20.02
CA LEU A 143 15.39 0.12 19.17
C LEU A 143 14.50 1.23 19.76
N SER A 144 13.37 0.88 20.40
CA SER A 144 12.48 1.88 21.03
C SER A 144 13.16 2.65 22.16
N LYS A 145 14.11 2.04 22.85
CA LYS A 145 14.94 2.68 23.89
C LYS A 145 16.09 3.49 23.31
N ALA A 146 16.58 3.12 22.14
CA ALA A 146 17.78 3.69 21.54
C ALA A 146 17.52 4.83 20.56
N LEU A 147 16.34 4.88 19.92
CA LEU A 147 16.02 5.79 18.84
C LEU A 147 14.88 6.73 19.19
N ALA A 148 14.94 7.95 18.67
CA ALA A 148 13.92 8.98 18.87
C ALA A 148 12.85 9.01 17.77
N ILE A 149 12.83 8.00 16.87
CA ILE A 149 11.83 7.89 15.80
C ILE A 149 10.87 6.73 16.09
N PRO A 150 9.62 6.79 15.59
CA PRO A 150 8.65 5.72 15.79
C PRO A 150 9.06 4.43 15.07
N LEU A 151 8.74 3.31 15.74
CA LEU A 151 8.89 1.98 15.17
C LEU A 151 7.53 1.47 14.69
N SER A 152 7.55 0.78 13.56
CA SER A 152 6.43 0.06 12.98
C SER A 152 6.69 -1.44 13.08
N ILE A 153 5.64 -2.24 13.27
CA ILE A 153 5.67 -3.70 13.16
C ILE A 153 4.95 -4.16 11.91
N ASP A 154 5.67 -4.84 10.99
CA ASP A 154 5.10 -5.46 9.78
C ASP A 154 4.60 -6.86 10.15
N THR A 155 3.29 -6.97 10.41
CA THR A 155 2.65 -8.23 10.78
C THR A 155 1.18 -8.25 10.42
N THR A 156 0.66 -9.45 10.17
CA THR A 156 -0.77 -9.72 9.93
C THR A 156 -1.43 -10.44 11.11
N LYS A 157 -0.74 -10.57 12.26
CA LYS A 157 -1.16 -11.34 13.44
C LYS A 157 -1.36 -10.43 14.63
N SER A 158 -2.52 -10.46 15.24
CA SER A 158 -2.88 -9.61 16.38
C SER A 158 -2.04 -9.85 17.64
N GLU A 159 -1.64 -11.10 17.88
CA GLU A 159 -0.76 -11.48 18.99
C GLU A 159 0.62 -10.82 18.85
N VAL A 160 1.19 -10.84 17.63
CA VAL A 160 2.49 -10.20 17.33
C VAL A 160 2.36 -8.68 17.41
N ALA A 161 1.29 -8.11 16.81
CA ALA A 161 1.02 -6.68 16.87
C ALA A 161 0.96 -6.19 18.33
N LYS A 162 0.20 -6.89 19.19
CA LYS A 162 0.09 -6.56 20.60
C LYS A 162 1.43 -6.62 21.32
N ALA A 163 2.19 -7.70 21.16
CA ALA A 163 3.48 -7.88 21.80
C ALA A 163 4.50 -6.82 21.36
N ALA A 164 4.53 -6.47 20.07
CA ALA A 164 5.40 -5.43 19.55
C ALA A 164 4.99 -4.02 20.05
N ILE A 165 3.69 -3.72 20.15
CA ILE A 165 3.18 -2.49 20.74
C ILE A 165 3.61 -2.40 22.22
N ASP A 166 3.45 -3.46 22.99
CA ASP A 166 3.86 -3.51 24.40
C ASP A 166 5.39 -3.30 24.56
N ALA A 167 6.18 -3.72 23.55
CA ALA A 167 7.63 -3.51 23.47
C ALA A 167 8.04 -2.10 22.97
N GLY A 168 7.11 -1.27 22.52
CA GLY A 168 7.38 0.11 22.11
C GLY A 168 7.12 0.44 20.64
N ALA A 169 6.52 -0.44 19.85
CA ALA A 169 6.05 -0.09 18.52
C ALA A 169 4.91 0.93 18.61
N ALA A 170 4.97 1.94 17.75
CA ALA A 170 3.98 3.01 17.67
C ALA A 170 3.00 2.84 16.49
N ILE A 171 3.30 1.95 15.57
CA ILE A 171 2.59 1.74 14.31
C ILE A 171 2.48 0.23 14.05
N VAL A 172 1.35 -0.21 13.49
CA VAL A 172 1.17 -1.55 12.92
C VAL A 172 1.03 -1.43 11.41
N ASN A 173 1.83 -2.17 10.67
CA ASN A 173 1.78 -2.26 9.22
C ASN A 173 1.20 -3.63 8.83
N ASP A 174 -0.11 -3.66 8.53
CA ASP A 174 -0.80 -4.89 8.13
C ASP A 174 -0.89 -5.00 6.60
N VAL A 175 0.00 -5.82 6.04
CA VAL A 175 0.07 -6.09 4.59
C VAL A 175 -1.14 -6.88 4.06
N SER A 176 -2.05 -7.29 4.93
CA SER A 176 -3.31 -7.96 4.56
C SER A 176 -4.53 -7.05 4.64
N ALA A 177 -4.41 -5.86 5.23
CA ALA A 177 -5.51 -4.95 5.53
C ALA A 177 -6.66 -5.65 6.28
N LEU A 178 -6.33 -6.32 7.39
CA LEU A 178 -7.26 -7.03 8.29
C LEU A 178 -7.93 -8.29 7.69
N ARG A 179 -7.46 -8.76 6.52
CA ARG A 179 -8.04 -9.95 5.87
C ARG A 179 -7.64 -11.26 6.54
N PHE A 180 -6.44 -11.33 7.14
CA PHE A 180 -5.93 -12.55 7.75
C PHE A 180 -6.29 -12.61 9.24
N ASP A 181 -6.20 -11.49 9.94
CA ASP A 181 -6.59 -11.38 11.34
C ASP A 181 -7.16 -9.99 11.62
N PHE A 182 -8.48 -9.90 11.72
CA PHE A 182 -9.14 -8.62 11.98
C PHE A 182 -8.96 -8.13 13.43
N TYR A 183 -8.45 -8.98 14.36
CA TYR A 183 -8.13 -8.57 15.74
C TYR A 183 -6.89 -7.65 15.81
N VAL A 184 -6.11 -7.57 14.73
CA VAL A 184 -5.06 -6.53 14.60
C VAL A 184 -5.64 -5.13 14.83
N ALA A 185 -6.85 -4.87 14.32
CA ALA A 185 -7.54 -3.59 14.55
C ALA A 185 -7.83 -3.33 16.03
N ASP A 186 -8.24 -4.37 16.80
CA ASP A 186 -8.51 -4.22 18.23
C ASP A 186 -7.24 -3.89 19.02
N ALA A 187 -6.14 -4.60 18.76
CA ALA A 187 -4.85 -4.32 19.39
C ALA A 187 -4.37 -2.90 19.09
N THR A 188 -4.50 -2.47 17.83
CA THR A 188 -4.14 -1.12 17.38
C THR A 188 -5.00 -0.04 18.04
N ALA A 189 -6.34 -0.25 18.08
CA ALA A 189 -7.28 0.70 18.66
C ALA A 189 -7.08 0.88 20.16
N GLN A 190 -6.87 -0.22 20.90
CA GLN A 190 -6.62 -0.20 22.35
C GLN A 190 -5.37 0.61 22.72
N ALA A 191 -4.34 0.52 21.89
CA ALA A 191 -3.07 1.22 22.11
C ALA A 191 -3.06 2.66 21.56
N GLY A 192 -4.04 3.04 20.74
CA GLY A 192 -4.02 4.29 19.97
C GLY A 192 -2.88 4.34 18.96
N ALA A 193 -2.39 3.19 18.49
CA ALA A 193 -1.30 3.09 17.54
C ALA A 193 -1.74 3.51 16.11
N GLY A 194 -0.77 3.88 15.26
CA GLY A 194 -1.00 4.06 13.84
C GLY A 194 -1.28 2.72 13.17
N LEU A 195 -2.14 2.70 12.15
CA LEU A 195 -2.45 1.51 11.37
C LEU A 195 -2.23 1.77 9.88
N ILE A 196 -1.36 0.98 9.26
CA ILE A 196 -1.20 0.96 7.81
C ILE A 196 -2.01 -0.21 7.27
N LEU A 197 -2.92 0.06 6.34
CA LEU A 197 -3.77 -0.92 5.68
C LEU A 197 -3.29 -1.09 4.23
N MET A 198 -2.65 -2.22 3.92
CA MET A 198 -2.15 -2.48 2.58
C MET A 198 -3.07 -3.43 1.81
N HIS A 199 -3.45 -3.04 0.59
CA HIS A 199 -4.14 -3.92 -0.33
C HIS A 199 -3.23 -5.03 -0.87
N SER A 200 -3.64 -6.27 -0.66
CA SER A 200 -2.97 -7.43 -1.26
C SER A 200 -4.01 -8.43 -1.79
N ARG A 201 -3.64 -9.25 -2.77
CA ARG A 201 -4.48 -10.30 -3.33
C ARG A 201 -3.87 -11.67 -3.04
N GLY A 202 -4.72 -12.62 -2.65
CA GLY A 202 -4.26 -13.95 -2.26
C GLY A 202 -3.49 -13.99 -0.94
N THR A 203 -2.64 -14.98 -0.78
CA THR A 203 -1.69 -15.15 0.32
C THR A 203 -0.25 -15.05 -0.22
N PRO A 204 0.78 -14.94 0.62
CA PRO A 204 2.17 -14.97 0.16
C PRO A 204 2.49 -16.18 -0.75
N ALA A 205 1.89 -17.34 -0.48
CA ALA A 205 2.08 -18.56 -1.28
C ALA A 205 1.36 -18.53 -2.64
N THR A 206 0.25 -17.78 -2.78
CA THR A 206 -0.62 -17.82 -3.97
C THR A 206 -0.60 -16.55 -4.80
N MET A 207 -0.24 -15.41 -4.23
CA MET A 207 -0.35 -14.08 -4.86
C MET A 207 0.36 -13.96 -6.21
N HIS A 208 1.43 -14.73 -6.43
CA HIS A 208 2.21 -14.70 -7.68
C HIS A 208 1.59 -15.49 -8.84
N ARG A 209 0.54 -16.28 -8.56
CA ARG A 209 -0.17 -17.12 -9.54
C ARG A 209 -1.55 -16.60 -9.88
N LEU A 210 -1.97 -15.51 -9.26
CA LEU A 210 -3.30 -14.94 -9.48
C LEU A 210 -3.38 -14.28 -10.86
N PRO A 211 -4.49 -14.49 -11.59
CA PRO A 211 -4.73 -13.77 -12.83
C PRO A 211 -4.91 -12.27 -12.56
N PRO A 212 -4.56 -11.40 -13.51
CA PRO A 212 -4.89 -9.99 -13.44
C PRO A 212 -6.40 -9.77 -13.30
N VAL A 213 -6.80 -8.70 -12.61
CA VAL A 213 -8.19 -8.22 -12.59
C VAL A 213 -8.41 -7.21 -13.72
N ALA A 214 -9.65 -7.05 -14.14
CA ALA A 214 -9.98 -6.16 -15.25
C ALA A 214 -9.77 -4.66 -14.94
N ASP A 215 -9.94 -4.25 -13.67
CA ASP A 215 -9.79 -2.87 -13.19
C ASP A 215 -9.11 -2.92 -11.82
N ILE A 216 -7.81 -2.68 -11.81
CA ILE A 216 -7.02 -2.74 -10.56
C ILE A 216 -7.28 -1.55 -9.64
N MET A 217 -7.60 -0.38 -10.19
CA MET A 217 -7.93 0.79 -9.38
C MET A 217 -9.24 0.58 -8.63
N HIS A 218 -10.25 0.03 -9.29
CA HIS A 218 -11.53 -0.32 -8.66
C HIS A 218 -11.35 -1.38 -7.57
N GLU A 219 -10.58 -2.43 -7.85
CA GLU A 219 -10.27 -3.50 -6.87
C GLU A 219 -9.61 -2.93 -5.61
N VAL A 220 -8.54 -2.15 -5.77
CA VAL A 220 -7.79 -1.54 -4.67
C VAL A 220 -8.68 -0.60 -3.85
N THR A 221 -9.42 0.29 -4.51
CA THR A 221 -10.27 1.28 -3.81
C THR A 221 -11.42 0.66 -3.07
N THR A 222 -12.05 -0.37 -3.65
CA THR A 222 -13.16 -1.11 -3.02
C THR A 222 -12.66 -1.89 -1.80
N SER A 223 -11.55 -2.61 -1.93
CA SER A 223 -10.95 -3.39 -0.85
C SER A 223 -10.49 -2.49 0.30
N LEU A 224 -9.73 -1.42 0.03
CA LEU A 224 -9.30 -0.48 1.05
C LEU A 224 -10.49 0.20 1.76
N SER A 225 -11.53 0.58 1.01
CA SER A 225 -12.76 1.14 1.62
C SER A 225 -13.42 0.18 2.60
N ALA A 226 -13.44 -1.12 2.28
CA ALA A 226 -13.98 -2.15 3.17
C ALA A 226 -13.12 -2.32 4.42
N SER A 227 -11.79 -2.35 4.27
CA SER A 227 -10.84 -2.49 5.37
C SER A 227 -10.85 -1.28 6.31
N ILE A 228 -10.92 -0.06 5.78
CA ILE A 228 -11.05 1.17 6.56
C ILE A 228 -12.33 1.12 7.41
N LYS A 229 -13.47 0.78 6.80
CA LYS A 229 -14.73 0.63 7.52
C LYS A 229 -14.67 -0.45 8.61
N MET A 230 -13.98 -1.54 8.35
CA MET A 230 -13.74 -2.60 9.33
C MET A 230 -12.91 -2.08 10.51
N ALA A 231 -11.79 -1.41 10.24
CA ALA A 231 -10.92 -0.82 11.26
C ALA A 231 -11.70 0.17 12.13
N GLU A 232 -12.46 1.10 11.52
CA GLU A 232 -13.28 2.08 12.22
C GLU A 232 -14.36 1.43 13.12
N ARG A 233 -15.04 0.39 12.63
CA ARG A 233 -16.02 -0.37 13.43
C ARG A 233 -15.40 -1.07 14.64
N ARG A 234 -14.11 -1.39 14.59
CA ARG A 234 -13.35 -2.01 15.66
C ARG A 234 -12.63 -0.97 16.56
N GLY A 235 -12.94 0.32 16.39
CA GLY A 235 -12.46 1.40 17.25
C GLY A 235 -11.18 2.09 16.81
N VAL A 236 -10.60 1.73 15.68
CA VAL A 236 -9.45 2.45 15.12
C VAL A 236 -9.92 3.83 14.66
N LYS A 237 -9.26 4.87 15.13
CA LYS A 237 -9.59 6.25 14.74
C LYS A 237 -9.08 6.52 13.33
N ARG A 238 -9.90 7.17 12.50
CA ARG A 238 -9.54 7.47 11.11
C ARG A 238 -8.23 8.25 10.96
N GLU A 239 -7.95 9.15 11.88
CA GLU A 239 -6.73 9.96 11.94
C GLU A 239 -5.45 9.16 12.23
N THR A 240 -5.58 7.86 12.61
CA THR A 240 -4.45 6.95 12.80
C THR A 240 -4.22 6.02 11.61
N ILE A 241 -5.05 6.10 10.55
CA ILE A 241 -4.98 5.20 9.39
C ILE A 241 -4.13 5.81 8.28
N VAL A 242 -3.29 4.97 7.69
CA VAL A 242 -2.56 5.17 6.42
C VAL A 242 -2.95 4.04 5.47
N ILE A 243 -3.03 4.31 4.18
CA ILE A 243 -3.35 3.31 3.16
C ILE A 243 -2.14 3.04 2.25
N ASP A 244 -2.01 1.80 1.78
CA ASP A 244 -1.01 1.38 0.78
C ASP A 244 -1.70 0.59 -0.35
N PRO A 245 -1.56 0.99 -1.63
CA PRO A 245 -2.10 0.25 -2.77
C PRO A 245 -1.48 -1.13 -2.96
N GLY A 246 -0.37 -1.44 -2.26
CA GLY A 246 0.28 -2.75 -2.26
C GLY A 246 0.90 -3.12 -3.59
N ILE A 247 1.79 -2.26 -4.12
CA ILE A 247 2.57 -2.55 -5.33
C ILE A 247 3.31 -3.88 -5.17
N GLY A 248 3.18 -4.79 -6.13
CA GLY A 248 3.85 -6.10 -6.13
C GLY A 248 3.11 -7.23 -5.40
N PHE A 249 2.01 -6.95 -4.71
CA PHE A 249 1.26 -7.95 -3.96
C PHE A 249 0.03 -8.45 -4.73
N GLY A 250 0.18 -9.55 -5.48
CA GLY A 250 -0.88 -10.18 -6.28
C GLY A 250 -1.31 -9.38 -7.51
N LYS A 251 -0.40 -8.65 -8.12
CA LYS A 251 -0.65 -7.78 -9.28
C LYS A 251 0.30 -8.10 -10.42
N SER A 252 -0.17 -7.97 -11.67
CA SER A 252 0.70 -8.09 -12.85
C SER A 252 1.69 -6.92 -12.93
N GLN A 253 2.62 -6.98 -13.86
CA GLN A 253 3.56 -5.88 -14.10
C GLN A 253 2.83 -4.61 -14.52
N GLU A 254 1.90 -4.73 -15.46
CA GLU A 254 1.10 -3.63 -16.00
C GLU A 254 0.25 -3.01 -14.90
N GLN A 255 -0.39 -3.82 -14.05
CA GLN A 255 -1.20 -3.35 -12.92
C GLN A 255 -0.37 -2.60 -11.86
N ASN A 256 0.88 -3.00 -11.65
CA ASN A 256 1.78 -2.25 -10.76
C ASN A 256 2.12 -0.87 -11.33
N LEU A 257 2.38 -0.78 -12.64
CA LEU A 257 2.65 0.49 -13.33
C LEU A 257 1.40 1.38 -13.35
N GLU A 258 0.23 0.81 -13.65
CA GLU A 258 -1.07 1.49 -13.64
C GLU A 258 -1.37 2.11 -12.27
N LEU A 259 -1.12 1.39 -11.17
CA LEU A 259 -1.31 1.90 -9.82
C LEU A 259 -0.38 3.07 -9.50
N ILE A 260 0.88 3.03 -9.94
CA ILE A 260 1.83 4.14 -9.74
C ILE A 260 1.38 5.36 -10.57
N GLU A 261 1.00 5.14 -11.83
CA GLU A 261 0.55 6.19 -12.73
C GLU A 261 -0.70 6.92 -12.22
N ASN A 262 -1.63 6.17 -11.61
CA ASN A 262 -2.93 6.68 -11.14
C ASN A 262 -3.02 6.84 -9.61
N LEU A 263 -1.90 6.97 -8.92
CA LEU A 263 -1.88 7.10 -7.46
C LEU A 263 -2.62 8.34 -6.95
N ASP A 264 -2.68 9.41 -7.73
CA ASP A 264 -3.42 10.64 -7.47
C ASP A 264 -4.94 10.41 -7.39
N GLN A 265 -5.48 9.38 -8.05
CA GLN A 265 -6.87 9.00 -7.90
C GLN A 265 -7.18 8.45 -6.49
N LEU A 266 -6.24 7.75 -5.85
CA LEU A 266 -6.41 7.30 -4.46
C LEU A 266 -6.53 8.51 -3.51
N ARG A 267 -5.77 9.57 -3.73
CA ARG A 267 -5.89 10.81 -2.95
C ARG A 267 -7.24 11.49 -3.12
N THR A 268 -7.81 11.41 -4.31
CA THR A 268 -9.14 11.94 -4.59
C THR A 268 -10.23 11.14 -3.89
N ILE A 269 -10.09 9.82 -3.83
CA ILE A 269 -11.06 8.91 -3.20
C ILE A 269 -10.92 8.92 -1.67
N PHE A 270 -9.70 9.00 -1.16
CA PHE A 270 -9.38 9.05 0.27
C PHE A 270 -8.64 10.36 0.61
N PRO A 271 -9.33 11.52 0.52
CA PRO A 271 -8.69 12.83 0.58
C PRO A 271 -8.07 13.15 1.94
N ASP A 272 -8.47 12.47 2.99
CA ASP A 272 -8.03 12.64 4.38
C ASP A 272 -6.98 11.62 4.85
N LEU A 273 -6.73 10.56 4.08
CA LEU A 273 -5.77 9.51 4.47
C LEU A 273 -4.42 9.70 3.76
N PRO A 274 -3.30 9.59 4.50
CA PRO A 274 -1.98 9.51 3.89
C PRO A 274 -1.81 8.23 3.08
N ILE A 275 -0.97 8.29 2.03
CA ILE A 275 -0.66 7.16 1.17
C ILE A 275 0.80 6.76 1.38
N LEU A 276 1.01 5.49 1.76
CA LEU A 276 2.30 4.83 1.76
C LEU A 276 2.48 4.05 0.46
N VAL A 277 3.70 4.06 -0.09
CA VAL A 277 4.06 3.25 -1.25
C VAL A 277 5.42 2.58 -1.05
N GLY A 278 5.46 1.26 -1.26
CA GLY A 278 6.69 0.49 -1.27
C GLY A 278 6.98 -0.09 -2.66
N THR A 279 7.96 0.47 -3.37
CA THR A 279 8.42 -0.06 -4.68
C THR A 279 9.80 -0.75 -4.60
N SER A 280 10.49 -0.60 -3.47
CA SER A 280 11.89 -0.95 -3.30
C SER A 280 12.20 -2.41 -3.63
N ARG A 281 13.09 -2.63 -4.58
CA ARG A 281 13.62 -3.92 -5.05
C ARG A 281 12.56 -4.90 -5.57
N LYS A 282 11.34 -4.44 -5.90
CA LYS A 282 10.23 -5.32 -6.32
C LYS A 282 10.45 -5.95 -7.69
N SER A 283 9.78 -7.09 -7.93
CA SER A 283 10.00 -7.95 -9.11
C SER A 283 9.64 -7.28 -10.43
N PHE A 284 8.66 -6.37 -10.45
CA PHE A 284 8.32 -5.63 -11.66
C PHE A 284 9.49 -4.79 -12.19
N ILE A 285 10.30 -4.20 -11.28
CA ILE A 285 11.52 -3.48 -11.65
C ILE A 285 12.53 -4.43 -12.29
N GLY A 286 12.73 -5.61 -11.67
CA GLY A 286 13.64 -6.61 -12.22
C GLY A 286 13.23 -7.07 -13.62
N ARG A 287 11.93 -7.22 -13.89
CA ARG A 287 11.42 -7.58 -15.22
C ARG A 287 11.62 -6.47 -16.26
N ILE A 288 11.43 -5.20 -15.87
CA ILE A 288 11.68 -4.06 -16.77
C ILE A 288 13.17 -3.93 -17.10
N LEU A 289 14.06 -4.24 -16.13
CA LEU A 289 15.49 -4.18 -16.27
C LEU A 289 16.10 -5.55 -16.65
N ALA A 290 15.33 -6.42 -17.30
CA ALA A 290 15.82 -7.70 -17.77
C ALA A 290 16.97 -7.53 -18.78
N ASP A 291 17.89 -8.50 -18.79
CA ASP A 291 18.96 -8.55 -19.79
C ASP A 291 18.45 -8.96 -21.18
N GLU A 292 19.33 -8.98 -22.18
CA GLU A 292 18.99 -9.34 -23.55
C GLU A 292 18.46 -10.80 -23.68
N ALA A 293 18.79 -11.67 -22.73
CA ALA A 293 18.29 -13.03 -22.66
C ALA A 293 16.94 -13.14 -21.95
N GLY A 294 16.39 -12.01 -21.45
CA GLY A 294 15.11 -11.95 -20.73
C GLY A 294 15.21 -12.30 -19.24
N ASN A 295 16.40 -12.44 -18.67
CA ASN A 295 16.58 -12.72 -17.24
C ASN A 295 16.32 -11.45 -16.43
N PRO A 296 15.39 -11.48 -15.44
CA PRO A 296 15.12 -10.31 -14.61
C PRO A 296 16.36 -9.86 -13.81
N ALA A 297 16.58 -8.54 -13.72
CA ALA A 297 17.64 -8.02 -12.87
C ALA A 297 17.50 -8.52 -11.42
N PRO A 298 18.56 -9.02 -10.77
CA PRO A 298 18.53 -9.46 -9.38
C PRO A 298 18.28 -8.28 -8.40
N PRO A 299 17.84 -8.52 -7.15
CA PRO A 299 17.42 -7.47 -6.21
C PRO A 299 18.48 -6.40 -5.93
N ASP A 300 19.74 -6.75 -5.88
CA ASP A 300 20.89 -5.85 -5.67
C ASP A 300 21.11 -4.89 -6.85
N ARG A 301 20.70 -5.25 -8.06
CA ARG A 301 20.77 -4.41 -9.26
C ARG A 301 19.51 -3.56 -9.50
N ARG A 302 18.54 -3.54 -8.57
CA ARG A 302 17.28 -2.80 -8.71
C ARG A 302 17.26 -1.43 -8.03
N MET A 303 18.37 -0.98 -7.44
CA MET A 303 18.39 0.27 -6.66
C MET A 303 17.93 1.48 -7.48
N TYR A 304 18.52 1.72 -8.65
CA TYR A 304 18.14 2.86 -9.52
C TYR A 304 16.67 2.79 -9.98
N GLY A 305 16.21 1.59 -10.34
CA GLY A 305 14.79 1.39 -10.68
C GLY A 305 13.85 1.60 -9.47
N SER A 306 14.32 1.27 -8.27
CA SER A 306 13.59 1.56 -7.03
C SER A 306 13.47 3.06 -6.80
N MET A 307 14.56 3.82 -6.96
CA MET A 307 14.54 5.29 -6.81
C MET A 307 13.69 5.96 -7.90
N ALA A 308 13.77 5.50 -9.15
CA ALA A 308 12.94 6.03 -10.24
C ALA A 308 11.44 5.80 -9.99
N SER A 309 11.04 4.58 -9.59
CA SER A 309 9.64 4.27 -9.29
C SER A 309 9.13 4.94 -8.01
N LEU A 310 10.01 5.14 -7.02
CA LEU A 310 9.75 5.94 -5.82
C LEU A 310 9.50 7.40 -6.20
N ALA A 311 10.37 7.99 -7.04
CA ALA A 311 10.21 9.36 -7.53
C ALA A 311 8.87 9.56 -8.23
N ALA A 312 8.49 8.63 -9.13
CA ALA A 312 7.20 8.65 -9.79
C ALA A 312 6.03 8.59 -8.79
N ALA A 313 6.09 7.71 -7.79
CA ALA A 313 5.06 7.60 -6.77
C ALA A 313 4.92 8.87 -5.92
N VAL A 314 6.03 9.51 -5.52
CA VAL A 314 6.00 10.77 -4.76
C VAL A 314 5.42 11.91 -5.61
N MET A 315 5.79 12.02 -6.88
CA MET A 315 5.21 13.01 -7.80
C MET A 315 3.71 12.80 -8.00
N LYS A 316 3.21 11.57 -7.87
CA LYS A 316 1.80 11.18 -7.95
C LYS A 316 1.07 11.21 -6.60
N GLY A 317 1.76 11.60 -5.52
CA GLY A 317 1.11 11.92 -4.25
C GLY A 317 1.33 10.95 -3.11
N ALA A 318 2.30 10.03 -3.19
CA ALA A 318 2.76 9.27 -2.04
C ALA A 318 3.27 10.23 -0.95
N ASN A 319 2.89 9.97 0.29
CA ASN A 319 3.29 10.74 1.47
C ASN A 319 4.43 10.05 2.22
N ILE A 320 4.44 8.71 2.17
CA ILE A 320 5.41 7.87 2.86
C ILE A 320 5.95 6.86 1.86
N VAL A 321 7.26 6.67 1.85
CA VAL A 321 7.92 5.66 1.00
C VAL A 321 8.60 4.60 1.85
N ARG A 322 8.33 3.31 1.56
CA ARG A 322 8.88 2.18 2.30
C ARG A 322 10.02 1.53 1.50
N VAL A 323 11.24 1.54 2.04
CA VAL A 323 12.47 1.26 1.28
C VAL A 323 13.49 0.42 2.05
N HIS A 324 14.36 -0.32 1.32
CA HIS A 324 15.54 -0.98 1.88
C HIS A 324 16.75 -0.04 1.92
N ASP A 325 16.91 0.83 0.91
CA ASP A 325 18.08 1.70 0.70
C ASP A 325 17.75 3.12 1.20
N VAL A 326 17.80 3.32 2.53
CA VAL A 326 17.31 4.54 3.20
C VAL A 326 18.04 5.78 2.71
N ARG A 327 19.40 5.80 2.71
CA ARG A 327 20.17 6.97 2.28
C ARG A 327 19.80 7.42 0.86
N ALA A 328 19.75 6.48 -0.09
CA ALA A 328 19.39 6.78 -1.47
C ALA A 328 17.96 7.32 -1.59
N ALA A 329 17.03 6.78 -0.81
CA ALA A 329 15.66 7.26 -0.77
C ALA A 329 15.56 8.67 -0.18
N VAL A 330 16.24 8.95 0.94
CA VAL A 330 16.29 10.29 1.56
C VAL A 330 16.83 11.33 0.59
N GLU A 331 17.93 11.06 -0.10
CA GLU A 331 18.48 11.95 -1.11
C GLU A 331 17.52 12.16 -2.27
N THR A 332 16.87 11.09 -2.73
CA THR A 332 15.87 11.15 -3.82
C THR A 332 14.67 12.00 -3.42
N VAL A 333 14.04 11.76 -2.25
CA VAL A 333 12.85 12.50 -1.85
C VAL A 333 13.15 13.98 -1.57
N ARG A 334 14.33 14.32 -1.05
CA ARG A 334 14.75 15.71 -0.87
C ARG A 334 14.75 16.49 -2.18
N ILE A 335 15.26 15.90 -3.25
CA ILE A 335 15.26 16.53 -4.59
C ILE A 335 13.84 16.69 -5.11
N ILE A 336 13.01 15.65 -4.97
CA ILE A 336 11.62 15.69 -5.47
C ILE A 336 10.80 16.71 -4.69
N ASP A 337 10.91 16.75 -3.36
CA ASP A 337 10.20 17.71 -2.53
C ASP A 337 10.62 19.15 -2.83
N ALA A 338 11.92 19.41 -3.10
CA ALA A 338 12.39 20.70 -3.55
C ALA A 338 11.78 21.12 -4.91
N ILE A 339 11.70 20.19 -5.88
CA ILE A 339 11.05 20.45 -7.18
C ILE A 339 9.57 20.77 -6.98
N ARG A 340 8.85 20.00 -6.13
CA ARG A 340 7.43 20.22 -5.83
C ARG A 340 7.18 21.60 -5.19
N THR A 341 8.03 21.98 -4.23
CA THR A 341 7.91 23.28 -3.55
C THR A 341 8.17 24.44 -4.52
N ASN A 342 9.18 24.34 -5.38
CA ASN A 342 9.49 25.36 -6.37
C ASN A 342 8.37 25.55 -7.41
N SER A 343 7.70 24.48 -7.80
CA SER A 343 6.56 24.54 -8.74
C SER A 343 5.34 25.29 -8.18
N GLN A 344 5.29 25.52 -6.87
CA GLN A 344 4.17 26.17 -6.17
C GLN A 344 4.42 27.64 -5.88
N ASN A 345 5.67 28.10 -5.95
CA ASN A 345 6.09 29.49 -5.82
C ASN A 345 6.78 29.91 -7.13
N PRO A 346 6.03 30.07 -8.25
CA PRO A 346 6.62 30.66 -9.45
C PRO A 346 6.99 32.12 -9.12
N ALA A 347 8.25 32.47 -9.38
CA ALA A 347 8.79 33.82 -9.18
C ALA A 347 8.05 34.89 -9.97
#